data_4c2d54e463e8184654d33096ffecec75
#
_entry.id   4c2d54e463e8184654d33096ffecec75
#
_cell.length_a   1.000
_cell.length_b   1.000
_cell.length_c   1.000
_cell.angle_alpha   90.00
_cell.angle_beta   90.00
_cell.angle_gamma   90.00
#
_symmetry.space_group_name_H-M   'P 1'
#
loop_
_entity.id
_entity.type
_entity.pdbx_description
1 polymer ?
#
loop_
_entity_poly.entity_id
_entity_poly.type
_entity_poly.pdbx_seq_one_letter_code
_entity_poly.pdbx_strand_id
1 'polypeptide(L)'
;QFPNQPRANVELLSTVPSFSMIIMIIASGFIARKIGDKATVTAGLVIAAIFGIIPFLFTGNFWVIMGSRIGLGVGFGLINSLAVSMIAKFFSGDEKATLMGFRSAFESLGQSLMTLAAGFLVLLSWNSSFLVYLLAVPILILFVAFVPKEPDAPADAAMDSADSDAVKQSVNGPILLITVFLIAAVTMYVGLTTRLSSVIADSGFGTIQQASTLLSVMTIGGMLMGFAFGFINKALQAQTLTVGLAALAAGSLVIYFAPNFVVLCAGAMIAGISYPTMISYTFNQISEVCPKGSDTLCTSVVLVGCNLGAFTAPYTLKLVGGSALSQPYLVYGIVLLVIAAAYAAYHLIRK
;
A
#
# COMPACT_ATOMS: atom_id res chain seq x y z
N GLN A 1 -19.08 -10.65 -12.70
CA GLN A 1 -18.61 -11.53 -13.76
C GLN A 1 -18.39 -12.96 -13.30
N PHE A 2 -18.34 -13.17 -12.00
CA PHE A 2 -18.29 -14.50 -11.38
C PHE A 2 -19.49 -14.67 -10.46
N PRO A 3 -20.72 -14.78 -11.00
CA PRO A 3 -21.95 -14.81 -10.19
C PRO A 3 -22.01 -16.02 -9.24
N ASN A 4 -21.28 -17.08 -9.57
CA ASN A 4 -21.22 -18.31 -8.76
C ASN A 4 -20.16 -18.24 -7.64
N GLN A 5 -19.42 -17.13 -7.52
CA GLN A 5 -18.40 -16.97 -6.47
C GLN A 5 -18.92 -16.07 -5.35
N PRO A 6 -18.67 -16.42 -4.08
CA PRO A 6 -18.94 -15.54 -2.97
C PRO A 6 -18.25 -14.18 -3.16
N ARG A 7 -18.92 -13.09 -2.80
CA ARG A 7 -18.37 -11.73 -2.94
C ARG A 7 -16.99 -11.57 -2.29
N ALA A 8 -16.80 -12.17 -1.11
CA ALA A 8 -15.52 -12.14 -0.42
C ALA A 8 -14.37 -12.74 -1.25
N ASN A 9 -14.64 -13.81 -2.02
CA ASN A 9 -13.63 -14.41 -2.91
C ASN A 9 -13.28 -13.46 -4.07
N VAL A 10 -14.26 -12.70 -4.58
CA VAL A 10 -14.03 -11.71 -5.64
C VAL A 10 -13.23 -10.52 -5.11
N GLU A 11 -13.51 -10.07 -3.90
CA GLU A 11 -12.76 -9.01 -3.23
C GLU A 11 -11.31 -9.45 -2.92
N LEU A 12 -11.08 -10.74 -2.64
CA LEU A 12 -9.74 -11.31 -2.46
C LEU A 12 -8.86 -11.18 -3.71
N LEU A 13 -9.40 -11.15 -4.92
CA LEU A 13 -8.62 -10.94 -6.15
C LEU A 13 -7.80 -9.64 -6.11
N SER A 14 -8.27 -8.62 -5.41
CA SER A 14 -7.56 -7.35 -5.27
C SER A 14 -6.52 -7.34 -4.15
N THR A 15 -6.68 -8.17 -3.14
CA THR A 15 -5.85 -8.14 -1.92
C THR A 15 -4.92 -9.35 -1.75
N VAL A 16 -5.18 -10.46 -2.45
CA VAL A 16 -4.30 -11.64 -2.39
C VAL A 16 -2.86 -11.37 -2.84
N PRO A 17 -2.55 -10.41 -3.77
CA PRO A 17 -1.17 -10.04 -4.05
C PRO A 17 -0.41 -9.58 -2.81
N SER A 18 -1.07 -8.90 -1.87
CA SER A 18 -0.42 -8.45 -0.62
C SER A 18 0.07 -9.62 0.23
N PHE A 19 -0.65 -10.75 0.24
CA PHE A 19 -0.21 -11.94 0.97
C PHE A 19 1.07 -12.56 0.37
N SER A 20 1.09 -12.77 -0.94
CA SER A 20 2.28 -13.29 -1.63
C SER A 20 3.44 -12.30 -1.58
N MET A 21 3.15 -11.00 -1.58
CA MET A 21 4.15 -9.95 -1.40
C MET A 21 4.84 -10.05 -0.03
N ILE A 22 4.12 -10.32 1.07
CA ILE A 22 4.70 -10.52 2.41
C ILE A 22 5.78 -11.60 2.38
N ILE A 23 5.45 -12.76 1.80
CA ILE A 23 6.38 -13.89 1.71
C ILE A 23 7.61 -13.50 0.90
N MET A 24 7.42 -12.81 -0.20
CA MET A 24 8.51 -12.45 -1.10
C MET A 24 9.36 -11.28 -0.61
N ILE A 25 8.81 -10.35 0.16
CA ILE A 25 9.61 -9.32 0.85
C ILE A 25 10.64 -9.98 1.78
N ILE A 26 10.22 -10.99 2.53
CA ILE A 26 11.13 -11.73 3.43
C ILE A 26 12.14 -12.54 2.62
N ALA A 27 11.69 -13.22 1.56
CA ALA A 27 12.54 -14.08 0.74
C ALA A 27 13.49 -13.31 -0.17
N SER A 28 13.13 -12.08 -0.59
CA SER A 28 13.88 -11.30 -1.59
C SER A 28 15.33 -11.05 -1.19
N GLY A 29 15.60 -10.79 0.10
CA GLY A 29 16.96 -10.60 0.60
C GLY A 29 17.83 -11.86 0.47
N PHE A 30 17.26 -13.05 0.65
CA PHE A 30 17.98 -14.32 0.45
C PHE A 30 18.23 -14.61 -1.03
N ILE A 31 17.25 -14.31 -1.87
CA ILE A 31 17.35 -14.48 -3.33
C ILE A 31 18.40 -13.52 -3.88
N ALA A 32 18.36 -12.25 -3.47
CA ALA A 32 19.29 -11.23 -3.92
C ALA A 32 20.76 -11.54 -3.58
N ARG A 33 21.01 -12.16 -2.41
CA ARG A 33 22.37 -12.62 -2.05
C ARG A 33 22.91 -13.71 -3.00
N LYS A 34 22.03 -14.51 -3.63
CA LYS A 34 22.44 -15.60 -4.53
C LYS A 34 22.60 -15.16 -5.98
N ILE A 35 21.71 -14.32 -6.48
CA ILE A 35 21.66 -13.95 -7.90
C ILE A 35 21.92 -12.47 -8.16
N GLY A 36 22.13 -11.67 -7.12
CA GLY A 36 22.32 -10.21 -7.17
C GLY A 36 21.01 -9.41 -7.20
N ASP A 37 21.08 -8.16 -6.75
CA ASP A 37 19.89 -7.29 -6.64
C ASP A 37 19.29 -7.00 -8.02
N LYS A 38 20.12 -6.64 -9.02
CA LYS A 38 19.66 -6.35 -10.39
C LYS A 38 18.93 -7.54 -11.01
N ALA A 39 19.46 -8.75 -10.89
CA ALA A 39 18.81 -9.95 -11.43
C ALA A 39 17.50 -10.25 -10.72
N THR A 40 17.43 -10.05 -9.41
CA THR A 40 16.21 -10.28 -8.61
C THR A 40 15.10 -9.29 -8.98
N VAL A 41 15.43 -8.00 -9.14
CA VAL A 41 14.46 -6.98 -9.60
C VAL A 41 14.00 -7.27 -11.03
N THR A 42 14.94 -7.66 -11.92
CA THR A 42 14.61 -8.05 -13.30
C THR A 42 13.63 -9.22 -13.30
N ALA A 43 13.89 -10.27 -12.52
CA ALA A 43 12.97 -11.41 -12.38
C ALA A 43 11.60 -10.97 -11.84
N GLY A 44 11.57 -10.09 -10.85
CA GLY A 44 10.33 -9.50 -10.32
C GLY A 44 9.51 -8.76 -11.38
N LEU A 45 10.15 -7.93 -12.20
CA LEU A 45 9.51 -7.22 -13.31
C LEU A 45 8.95 -8.17 -14.39
N VAL A 46 9.71 -9.19 -14.76
CA VAL A 46 9.26 -10.22 -15.71
C VAL A 46 8.04 -10.97 -15.17
N ILE A 47 8.09 -11.40 -13.91
CA ILE A 47 6.97 -12.08 -13.24
C ILE A 47 5.74 -11.14 -13.20
N ALA A 48 5.91 -9.87 -12.83
CA ALA A 48 4.83 -8.90 -12.78
C ALA A 48 4.19 -8.67 -14.16
N ALA A 49 5.01 -8.56 -15.22
CA ALA A 49 4.51 -8.41 -16.59
C ALA A 49 3.71 -9.64 -17.05
N ILE A 50 4.23 -10.85 -16.86
CA ILE A 50 3.57 -12.10 -17.29
C ILE A 50 2.27 -12.31 -16.51
N PHE A 51 2.35 -12.30 -15.18
CA PHE A 51 1.17 -12.59 -14.34
C PHE A 51 0.17 -11.43 -14.33
N GLY A 52 0.60 -10.20 -14.59
CA GLY A 52 -0.27 -9.05 -14.74
C GLY A 52 -1.23 -9.16 -15.92
N ILE A 53 -0.75 -9.70 -17.07
CA ILE A 53 -1.52 -9.77 -18.31
C ILE A 53 -2.44 -11.02 -18.41
N ILE A 54 -2.20 -12.06 -17.62
CA ILE A 54 -2.98 -13.31 -17.66
C ILE A 54 -4.50 -13.08 -17.61
N PRO A 55 -5.06 -12.21 -16.73
CA PRO A 55 -6.50 -12.00 -16.68
C PRO A 55 -7.09 -11.32 -17.93
N PHE A 56 -6.26 -10.66 -18.73
CA PHE A 56 -6.67 -10.16 -20.04
C PHE A 56 -6.86 -11.28 -21.03
N LEU A 57 -5.97 -12.28 -21.03
CA LEU A 57 -5.96 -13.39 -21.96
C LEU A 57 -6.94 -14.52 -21.57
N PHE A 58 -7.10 -14.78 -20.27
CA PHE A 58 -7.87 -15.90 -19.72
C PHE A 58 -8.96 -15.39 -18.79
N THR A 59 -10.14 -15.11 -19.34
CA THR A 59 -11.26 -14.48 -18.62
C THR A 59 -12.24 -15.48 -17.99
N GLY A 60 -12.22 -16.74 -18.43
CA GLY A 60 -13.28 -17.73 -18.12
C GLY A 60 -13.11 -18.48 -16.80
N ASN A 61 -11.93 -18.44 -16.17
CA ASN A 61 -11.65 -19.24 -14.97
C ASN A 61 -11.18 -18.37 -13.81
N PHE A 62 -12.00 -18.33 -12.75
CA PHE A 62 -11.69 -17.59 -11.52
C PHE A 62 -10.35 -18.00 -10.90
N TRP A 63 -10.03 -19.29 -10.85
CA TRP A 63 -8.81 -19.79 -10.23
C TRP A 63 -7.54 -19.44 -11.01
N VAL A 64 -7.62 -19.33 -12.35
CA VAL A 64 -6.52 -18.84 -13.17
C VAL A 64 -6.23 -17.37 -12.85
N ILE A 65 -7.29 -16.57 -12.72
CA ILE A 65 -7.14 -15.16 -12.32
C ILE A 65 -6.58 -15.07 -10.90
N MET A 66 -7.06 -15.87 -9.95
CA MET A 66 -6.55 -15.91 -8.58
C MET A 66 -5.05 -16.27 -8.57
N GLY A 67 -4.63 -17.30 -9.30
CA GLY A 67 -3.22 -17.68 -9.45
C GLY A 67 -2.38 -16.57 -10.05
N SER A 68 -2.91 -15.83 -11.04
CA SER A 68 -2.22 -14.68 -11.61
C SER A 68 -2.02 -13.54 -10.60
N ARG A 69 -2.98 -13.33 -9.69
CA ARG A 69 -2.85 -12.32 -8.62
C ARG A 69 -1.76 -12.71 -7.60
N ILE A 70 -1.66 -14.01 -7.27
CA ILE A 70 -0.57 -14.53 -6.43
C ILE A 70 0.79 -14.30 -7.11
N GLY A 71 0.92 -14.67 -8.38
CA GLY A 71 2.14 -14.46 -9.15
C GLY A 71 2.54 -12.98 -9.27
N LEU A 72 1.56 -12.09 -9.45
CA LEU A 72 1.78 -10.65 -9.46
C LEU A 72 2.36 -10.15 -8.12
N GLY A 73 1.83 -10.63 -7.00
CA GLY A 73 2.34 -10.30 -5.67
C GLY A 73 3.76 -10.83 -5.43
N VAL A 74 4.10 -11.99 -5.98
CA VAL A 74 5.48 -12.51 -5.99
C VAL A 74 6.41 -11.53 -6.71
N GLY A 75 6.05 -11.08 -7.92
CA GLY A 75 6.83 -10.10 -8.68
C GLY A 75 7.03 -8.79 -7.92
N PHE A 76 5.96 -8.22 -7.39
CA PHE A 76 6.02 -6.97 -6.62
C PHE A 76 6.79 -7.11 -5.30
N GLY A 77 6.69 -8.25 -4.62
CA GLY A 77 7.44 -8.50 -3.39
C GLY A 77 8.96 -8.54 -3.61
N LEU A 78 9.41 -9.10 -4.73
CA LEU A 78 10.81 -9.07 -5.14
C LEU A 78 11.31 -7.65 -5.40
N ILE A 79 10.50 -6.81 -6.05
CA ILE A 79 10.89 -5.45 -6.43
C ILE A 79 10.89 -4.51 -5.22
N ASN A 80 9.84 -4.55 -4.39
CA ASN A 80 9.56 -3.54 -3.37
C ASN A 80 10.70 -3.41 -2.34
N SER A 81 11.16 -4.54 -1.81
CA SER A 81 12.24 -4.56 -0.82
C SER A 81 13.56 -4.06 -1.41
N LEU A 82 13.89 -4.51 -2.64
CA LEU A 82 15.16 -4.19 -3.29
C LEU A 82 15.23 -2.77 -3.82
N ALA A 83 14.10 -2.18 -4.22
CA ALA A 83 14.07 -0.76 -4.63
C ALA A 83 14.57 0.16 -3.50
N VAL A 84 14.23 -0.15 -2.25
CA VAL A 84 14.71 0.61 -1.08
C VAL A 84 16.18 0.32 -0.79
N SER A 85 16.58 -0.96 -0.79
CA SER A 85 17.97 -1.34 -0.47
C SER A 85 18.96 -0.87 -1.53
N MET A 86 18.61 -0.89 -2.81
CA MET A 86 19.47 -0.38 -3.89
C MET A 86 19.72 1.12 -3.74
N ILE A 87 18.69 1.93 -3.45
CA ILE A 87 18.91 3.36 -3.17
C ILE A 87 19.89 3.55 -2.00
N ALA A 88 19.73 2.76 -0.95
CA ALA A 88 20.60 2.86 0.23
C ALA A 88 22.04 2.38 -0.04
N LYS A 89 22.27 1.49 -1.01
CA LYS A 89 23.60 1.02 -1.42
C LYS A 89 24.36 2.03 -2.29
N PHE A 90 23.66 2.73 -3.19
CA PHE A 90 24.29 3.64 -4.15
C PHE A 90 24.37 5.09 -3.66
N PHE A 91 23.53 5.49 -2.71
CA PHE A 91 23.40 6.87 -2.26
C PHE A 91 23.42 6.98 -0.74
N SER A 92 23.96 8.08 -0.22
CA SER A 92 24.06 8.35 1.21
C SER A 92 23.64 9.78 1.55
N GLY A 93 23.42 10.09 2.83
CA GLY A 93 23.09 11.43 3.32
C GLY A 93 21.83 12.02 2.66
N ASP A 94 21.90 13.28 2.27
CA ASP A 94 20.78 14.06 1.73
C ASP A 94 20.31 13.54 0.36
N GLU A 95 21.22 12.98 -0.46
CA GLU A 95 20.86 12.39 -1.75
C GLU A 95 19.96 11.17 -1.56
N LYS A 96 20.30 10.29 -0.61
CA LYS A 96 19.48 9.14 -0.25
C LYS A 96 18.08 9.58 0.20
N ALA A 97 18.02 10.59 1.09
CA ALA A 97 16.75 11.11 1.59
C ALA A 97 15.90 11.69 0.46
N THR A 98 16.49 12.44 -0.46
CA THR A 98 15.83 12.99 -1.64
C THR A 98 15.28 11.90 -2.57
N LEU A 99 16.09 10.87 -2.86
CA LEU A 99 15.67 9.75 -3.71
C LEU A 99 14.58 8.89 -3.08
N MET A 100 14.59 8.72 -1.75
CA MET A 100 13.48 8.07 -1.04
C MET A 100 12.18 8.87 -1.15
N GLY A 101 12.27 10.20 -1.09
CA GLY A 101 11.15 11.11 -1.34
C GLY A 101 10.61 10.98 -2.78
N PHE A 102 11.50 11.00 -3.78
CA PHE A 102 11.10 10.78 -5.18
C PHE A 102 10.47 9.41 -5.40
N ARG A 103 11.05 8.35 -4.82
CA ARG A 103 10.45 7.00 -4.87
C ARG A 103 8.98 7.03 -4.42
N SER A 104 8.69 7.62 -3.26
CA SER A 104 7.33 7.68 -2.73
C SER A 104 6.39 8.54 -3.59
N ALA A 105 6.89 9.65 -4.13
CA ALA A 105 6.14 10.51 -5.03
C ALA A 105 5.80 9.78 -6.35
N PHE A 106 6.77 9.08 -6.96
CA PHE A 106 6.55 8.30 -8.18
C PHE A 106 5.66 7.07 -7.93
N GLU A 107 5.71 6.46 -6.76
CA GLU A 107 4.79 5.39 -6.36
C GLU A 107 3.34 5.88 -6.36
N SER A 108 3.07 7.03 -5.73
CA SER A 108 1.73 7.63 -5.69
C SER A 108 1.26 8.11 -7.07
N LEU A 109 2.14 8.73 -7.84
CA LEU A 109 1.85 9.17 -9.20
C LEU A 109 1.54 7.97 -10.11
N GLY A 110 2.37 6.92 -10.05
CA GLY A 110 2.16 5.69 -10.79
C GLY A 110 0.83 5.01 -10.44
N GLN A 111 0.51 4.92 -9.15
CA GLN A 111 -0.76 4.37 -8.69
C GLN A 111 -1.95 5.17 -9.25
N SER A 112 -1.89 6.49 -9.21
CA SER A 112 -2.95 7.36 -9.74
C SER A 112 -3.13 7.19 -11.25
N LEU A 113 -2.04 7.23 -12.02
CA LEU A 113 -2.07 7.07 -13.48
C LEU A 113 -2.58 5.67 -13.88
N MET A 114 -2.14 4.62 -13.18
CA MET A 114 -2.60 3.25 -13.44
C MET A 114 -4.08 3.07 -13.13
N THR A 115 -4.56 3.64 -12.02
CA THR A 115 -5.98 3.58 -11.66
C THR A 115 -6.84 4.31 -12.69
N LEU A 116 -6.40 5.48 -13.12
CA LEU A 116 -7.08 6.26 -14.16
C LEU A 116 -7.11 5.50 -15.49
N ALA A 117 -5.96 4.99 -15.94
CA ALA A 117 -5.85 4.21 -17.17
C ALA A 117 -6.72 2.95 -17.12
N ALA A 118 -6.71 2.21 -16.02
CA ALA A 118 -7.57 1.05 -15.82
C ALA A 118 -9.05 1.41 -15.91
N GLY A 119 -9.43 2.57 -15.33
CA GLY A 119 -10.79 3.10 -15.41
C GLY A 119 -11.25 3.44 -16.82
N PHE A 120 -10.36 3.93 -17.70
CA PHE A 120 -10.68 4.12 -19.11
C PHE A 120 -10.71 2.81 -19.88
N LEU A 121 -9.77 1.91 -19.62
CA LEU A 121 -9.70 0.63 -20.30
C LEU A 121 -10.90 -0.28 -19.98
N VAL A 122 -11.49 -0.17 -18.79
CA VAL A 122 -12.68 -0.95 -18.41
C VAL A 122 -13.90 -0.62 -19.27
N LEU A 123 -13.93 0.56 -19.92
CA LEU A 123 -14.99 0.93 -20.87
C LEU A 123 -14.99 0.06 -22.13
N LEU A 124 -13.83 -0.48 -22.51
CA LEU A 124 -13.70 -1.41 -23.64
C LEU A 124 -14.19 -2.80 -23.23
N SER A 125 -13.67 -3.29 -22.13
CA SER A 125 -14.09 -4.53 -21.47
C SER A 125 -13.46 -4.61 -20.08
N TRP A 126 -14.05 -5.38 -19.17
CA TRP A 126 -13.52 -5.49 -17.81
C TRP A 126 -12.07 -6.03 -17.76
N ASN A 127 -11.75 -6.97 -18.65
CA ASN A 127 -10.42 -7.57 -18.74
C ASN A 127 -9.38 -6.63 -19.38
N SER A 128 -9.81 -5.66 -20.18
CA SER A 128 -8.89 -4.65 -20.75
C SER A 128 -8.20 -3.80 -19.68
N SER A 129 -8.80 -3.64 -18.49
CA SER A 129 -8.16 -2.94 -17.38
C SER A 129 -6.81 -3.55 -16.96
N PHE A 130 -6.58 -4.85 -17.24
CA PHE A 130 -5.33 -5.52 -16.94
C PHE A 130 -4.19 -5.20 -17.92
N LEU A 131 -4.50 -4.56 -19.06
CA LEU A 131 -3.48 -4.06 -20.00
C LEU A 131 -2.54 -3.03 -19.37
N VAL A 132 -2.94 -2.37 -18.27
CA VAL A 132 -2.05 -1.45 -17.53
C VAL A 132 -0.75 -2.12 -17.08
N TYR A 133 -0.77 -3.44 -16.84
CA TYR A 133 0.42 -4.19 -16.43
C TYR A 133 1.45 -4.35 -17.56
N LEU A 134 1.08 -4.10 -18.83
CA LEU A 134 2.05 -4.03 -19.93
C LEU A 134 3.08 -2.91 -19.72
N LEU A 135 2.78 -1.91 -18.90
CA LEU A 135 3.75 -0.89 -18.51
C LEU A 135 5.00 -1.47 -17.82
N ALA A 136 4.90 -2.65 -17.24
CA ALA A 136 6.06 -3.34 -16.67
C ALA A 136 7.12 -3.67 -17.74
N VAL A 137 6.74 -3.84 -19.03
CA VAL A 137 7.67 -4.17 -20.11
C VAL A 137 8.63 -3.03 -20.44
N PRO A 138 8.16 -1.79 -20.74
CA PRO A 138 9.09 -0.67 -20.94
C PRO A 138 9.91 -0.36 -19.70
N ILE A 139 9.34 -0.49 -18.49
CA ILE A 139 10.09 -0.32 -17.24
C ILE A 139 11.20 -1.37 -17.13
N LEU A 140 10.91 -2.63 -17.46
CA LEU A 140 11.90 -3.71 -17.49
C LEU A 140 13.06 -3.39 -18.46
N ILE A 141 12.74 -2.92 -19.67
CA ILE A 141 13.75 -2.54 -20.67
C ILE A 141 14.63 -1.42 -20.15
N LEU A 142 14.02 -0.35 -19.61
CA LEU A 142 14.75 0.78 -19.04
C LEU A 142 15.61 0.35 -17.84
N PHE A 143 15.07 -0.48 -16.95
CA PHE A 143 15.79 -0.98 -15.78
C PHE A 143 17.03 -1.80 -16.19
N VAL A 144 16.88 -2.73 -17.11
CA VAL A 144 17.99 -3.57 -17.60
C VAL A 144 19.06 -2.74 -18.31
N ALA A 145 18.63 -1.72 -19.09
CA ALA A 145 19.54 -0.88 -19.89
C ALA A 145 20.34 0.12 -19.03
N PHE A 146 19.68 0.77 -18.06
CA PHE A 146 20.27 1.91 -17.35
C PHE A 146 20.78 1.60 -15.95
N VAL A 147 20.24 0.59 -15.26
CA VAL A 147 20.73 0.26 -13.92
C VAL A 147 22.02 -0.58 -14.06
N PRO A 148 23.16 -0.14 -13.48
CA PRO A 148 24.41 -0.88 -13.55
C PRO A 148 24.29 -2.22 -12.78
N LYS A 149 25.12 -3.20 -13.18
CA LYS A 149 25.37 -4.36 -12.31
C LYS A 149 26.12 -3.86 -11.08
N GLU A 150 25.78 -4.44 -9.94
CA GLU A 150 26.61 -4.24 -8.75
C GLU A 150 28.04 -4.65 -9.06
N PRO A 151 29.06 -3.89 -8.64
CA PRO A 151 30.41 -4.41 -8.60
C PRO A 151 30.38 -5.72 -7.80
N ASP A 152 31.00 -6.77 -8.30
CA ASP A 152 31.18 -8.01 -7.54
C ASP A 152 31.86 -7.60 -6.20
N ALA A 153 31.08 -7.52 -5.14
CA ALA A 153 31.64 -7.31 -3.81
C ALA A 153 32.55 -8.50 -3.55
N PRO A 154 33.83 -8.29 -3.16
CA PRO A 154 34.70 -9.40 -2.80
C PRO A 154 33.98 -10.26 -1.77
N ALA A 155 33.99 -11.58 -1.96
CA ALA A 155 33.34 -12.53 -1.05
C ALA A 155 33.83 -12.32 0.41
N ASP A 156 35.00 -11.75 0.58
CA ASP A 156 35.59 -11.40 1.87
C ASP A 156 34.93 -10.22 2.57
N ALA A 157 34.35 -9.25 1.84
CA ALA A 157 33.61 -8.13 2.44
C ALA A 157 32.23 -8.56 3.01
N ALA A 158 31.70 -9.69 2.57
CA ALA A 158 30.50 -10.29 3.15
C ALA A 158 30.81 -11.06 4.44
N MET A 159 32.05 -11.48 4.67
CA MET A 159 32.51 -12.13 5.90
C MET A 159 32.94 -11.10 6.95
N ASP A 160 33.59 -9.99 6.56
CA ASP A 160 34.00 -8.94 7.49
C ASP A 160 32.82 -8.14 8.08
N SER A 161 31.67 -8.10 7.40
CA SER A 161 30.44 -7.56 7.99
C SER A 161 29.74 -8.52 8.96
N ALA A 162 30.22 -9.76 9.08
CA ALA A 162 29.70 -10.73 10.05
C ALA A 162 30.44 -10.66 11.40
N ASP A 163 31.62 -10.02 11.46
CA ASP A 163 32.48 -10.03 12.66
C ASP A 163 32.66 -8.65 13.32
N SER A 164 32.11 -7.58 12.76
CA SER A 164 31.96 -6.32 13.48
C SER A 164 30.69 -6.34 14.30
N ASP A 165 30.80 -6.59 15.63
CA ASP A 165 29.77 -6.48 16.66
C ASP A 165 28.34 -6.42 16.10
N ALA A 166 27.79 -7.58 15.71
CA ALA A 166 26.45 -7.69 15.17
C ALA A 166 25.50 -7.19 16.26
N VAL A 167 25.15 -5.91 16.23
CA VAL A 167 24.11 -5.35 17.09
C VAL A 167 22.91 -6.24 16.90
N LYS A 168 22.59 -7.01 17.95
CA LYS A 168 21.54 -7.99 17.92
C LYS A 168 20.22 -7.27 17.65
N GLN A 169 19.79 -7.27 16.37
CA GLN A 169 18.59 -6.57 15.96
C GLN A 169 17.41 -7.12 16.76
N SER A 170 16.59 -6.24 17.29
CA SER A 170 15.46 -6.58 18.14
C SER A 170 14.25 -5.72 17.83
N VAL A 171 13.07 -6.26 18.07
CA VAL A 171 11.80 -5.54 17.97
C VAL A 171 11.28 -5.34 19.39
N ASN A 172 10.91 -4.11 19.70
CA ASN A 172 10.37 -3.75 21.00
C ASN A 172 8.84 -3.64 21.01
N GLY A 173 8.24 -3.54 22.20
CA GLY A 173 6.79 -3.41 22.37
C GLY A 173 6.15 -2.26 21.61
N PRO A 174 6.70 -1.03 21.62
CA PRO A 174 6.18 0.08 20.82
C PRO A 174 6.08 -0.21 19.32
N ILE A 175 7.07 -0.86 18.72
CA ILE A 175 7.04 -1.24 17.29
C ILE A 175 5.92 -2.25 17.03
N LEU A 176 5.70 -3.23 17.92
CA LEU A 176 4.59 -4.16 17.79
C LEU A 176 3.24 -3.44 17.89
N LEU A 177 3.08 -2.47 18.79
CA LEU A 177 1.87 -1.66 18.88
C LEU A 177 1.63 -0.85 17.61
N ILE A 178 2.66 -0.21 17.07
CA ILE A 178 2.60 0.50 15.78
C ILE A 178 2.17 -0.46 14.67
N THR A 179 2.73 -1.66 14.64
CA THR A 179 2.39 -2.67 13.62
C THR A 179 0.92 -3.08 13.73
N VAL A 180 0.43 -3.40 14.91
CA VAL A 180 -0.98 -3.76 15.14
C VAL A 180 -1.92 -2.61 14.75
N PHE A 181 -1.56 -1.39 15.14
CA PHE A 181 -2.30 -0.18 14.75
C PHE A 181 -2.38 -0.03 13.23
N LEU A 182 -1.24 -0.20 12.53
CA LEU A 182 -1.21 -0.11 11.06
C LEU A 182 -1.94 -1.25 10.38
N ILE A 183 -1.90 -2.47 10.91
CA ILE A 183 -2.75 -3.57 10.40
C ILE A 183 -4.21 -3.11 10.40
N ALA A 184 -4.72 -2.61 11.52
CA ALA A 184 -6.10 -2.15 11.63
C ALA A 184 -6.41 -0.98 10.68
N ALA A 185 -5.57 0.05 10.67
CA ALA A 185 -5.76 1.25 9.86
C ALA A 185 -5.73 0.95 8.35
N VAL A 186 -4.77 0.15 7.91
CA VAL A 186 -4.65 -0.27 6.50
C VAL A 186 -5.83 -1.17 6.11
N THR A 187 -6.22 -2.11 6.99
CA THR A 187 -7.40 -2.96 6.75
C THR A 187 -8.65 -2.12 6.49
N MET A 188 -8.91 -1.12 7.33
CA MET A 188 -10.07 -0.24 7.18
C MET A 188 -9.97 0.59 5.90
N TYR A 189 -8.83 1.23 5.63
CA TYR A 189 -8.65 2.06 4.44
C TYR A 189 -8.76 1.27 3.14
N VAL A 190 -8.07 0.11 3.04
CA VAL A 190 -8.15 -0.77 1.86
C VAL A 190 -9.56 -1.31 1.70
N GLY A 191 -10.24 -1.68 2.79
CA GLY A 191 -11.64 -2.09 2.76
C GLY A 191 -12.55 -1.01 2.18
N LEU A 192 -12.40 0.25 2.64
CA LEU A 192 -13.19 1.39 2.15
C LEU A 192 -12.94 1.63 0.66
N THR A 193 -11.69 1.69 0.23
CA THR A 193 -11.33 1.96 -1.18
C THR A 193 -11.76 0.83 -2.11
N THR A 194 -11.63 -0.43 -1.68
CA THR A 194 -12.06 -1.61 -2.46
C THR A 194 -13.57 -1.60 -2.71
N ARG A 195 -14.37 -1.18 -1.73
CA ARG A 195 -15.85 -1.11 -1.88
C ARG A 195 -16.36 0.16 -2.54
N LEU A 196 -15.58 1.21 -2.63
CA LEU A 196 -16.03 2.52 -3.11
C LEU A 196 -16.72 2.43 -4.47
N SER A 197 -16.09 1.74 -5.43
CA SER A 197 -16.66 1.55 -6.78
C SER A 197 -18.01 0.82 -6.76
N SER A 198 -18.13 -0.18 -5.88
CA SER A 198 -19.38 -0.94 -5.74
C SER A 198 -20.48 -0.12 -5.09
N VAL A 199 -20.15 0.72 -4.10
CA VAL A 199 -21.13 1.60 -3.44
C VAL A 199 -21.63 2.66 -4.41
N ILE A 200 -20.75 3.26 -5.23
CA ILE A 200 -21.12 4.25 -6.24
C ILE A 200 -22.09 3.64 -7.28
N ALA A 201 -21.80 2.43 -7.74
CA ALA A 201 -22.63 1.74 -8.74
C ALA A 201 -23.99 1.29 -8.15
N ASP A 202 -24.01 0.76 -6.93
CA ASP A 202 -25.19 0.24 -6.26
C ASP A 202 -26.18 1.34 -5.83
N SER A 203 -25.64 2.49 -5.39
CA SER A 203 -26.44 3.66 -5.04
C SER A 203 -27.02 4.40 -6.25
N GLY A 204 -26.61 4.05 -7.48
CA GLY A 204 -26.99 4.76 -8.70
C GLY A 204 -26.38 6.16 -8.81
N PHE A 205 -25.42 6.52 -7.98
CA PHE A 205 -24.82 7.84 -7.98
C PHE A 205 -23.82 8.06 -9.12
N GLY A 206 -23.28 6.97 -9.71
CA GLY A 206 -22.30 7.09 -10.76
C GLY A 206 -21.92 5.77 -11.42
N THR A 207 -21.01 5.88 -12.38
CA THR A 207 -20.47 4.75 -13.15
C THR A 207 -19.16 4.23 -12.55
N ILE A 208 -18.73 3.03 -12.95
CA ILE A 208 -17.42 2.46 -12.61
C ILE A 208 -16.28 3.39 -13.05
N GLN A 209 -16.44 4.05 -14.20
CA GLN A 209 -15.50 5.05 -14.71
C GLN A 209 -15.33 6.23 -13.74
N GLN A 210 -16.42 6.78 -13.25
CA GLN A 210 -16.40 7.88 -12.29
C GLN A 210 -15.78 7.47 -10.96
N ALA A 211 -16.02 6.23 -10.51
CA ALA A 211 -15.38 5.67 -9.34
C ALA A 211 -13.85 5.56 -9.50
N SER A 212 -13.36 5.09 -10.64
CA SER A 212 -11.92 5.02 -10.94
C SER A 212 -11.29 6.39 -11.01
N THR A 213 -11.97 7.36 -11.60
CA THR A 213 -11.52 8.76 -11.64
C THR A 213 -11.42 9.33 -10.22
N LEU A 214 -12.42 9.10 -9.38
CA LEU A 214 -12.42 9.54 -7.99
C LEU A 214 -11.26 8.94 -7.20
N LEU A 215 -11.02 7.63 -7.33
CA LEU A 215 -9.87 6.96 -6.68
C LEU A 215 -8.53 7.55 -7.12
N SER A 216 -8.40 7.90 -8.41
CA SER A 216 -7.18 8.55 -8.93
C SER A 216 -6.99 9.94 -8.34
N VAL A 217 -8.07 10.74 -8.27
CA VAL A 217 -8.04 12.09 -7.65
C VAL A 217 -7.73 11.99 -6.15
N MET A 218 -8.30 11.02 -5.44
CA MET A 218 -7.95 10.74 -4.04
C MET A 218 -6.45 10.46 -3.86
N THR A 219 -5.85 9.67 -4.75
CA THR A 219 -4.42 9.31 -4.70
C THR A 219 -3.55 10.53 -4.98
N ILE A 220 -3.92 11.37 -5.95
CA ILE A 220 -3.23 12.66 -6.22
C ILE A 220 -3.34 13.58 -5.00
N GLY A 221 -4.52 13.70 -4.40
CA GLY A 221 -4.72 14.46 -3.16
C GLY A 221 -3.83 13.96 -2.02
N GLY A 222 -3.72 12.65 -1.88
CA GLY A 222 -2.81 12.02 -0.92
C GLY A 222 -1.33 12.30 -1.20
N MET A 223 -0.92 12.32 -2.48
CA MET A 223 0.44 12.69 -2.88
C MET A 223 0.76 14.14 -2.49
N LEU A 224 -0.13 15.09 -2.81
CA LEU A 224 0.04 16.50 -2.43
C LEU A 224 0.12 16.66 -0.92
N MET A 225 -0.70 15.90 -0.17
CA MET A 225 -0.66 15.89 1.29
C MET A 225 0.64 15.31 1.84
N GLY A 226 1.21 14.30 1.17
CA GLY A 226 2.54 13.75 1.48
C GLY A 226 3.64 14.82 1.36
N PHE A 227 3.63 15.66 0.34
CA PHE A 227 4.55 16.80 0.23
C PHE A 227 4.34 17.85 1.32
N ALA A 228 3.09 18.08 1.72
CA ALA A 228 2.76 19.01 2.80
C ALA A 228 3.01 18.42 4.20
N PHE A 229 3.28 17.12 4.32
CA PHE A 229 3.38 16.42 5.60
C PHE A 229 4.39 17.07 6.57
N GLY A 230 5.55 17.49 6.08
CA GLY A 230 6.57 18.13 6.90
C GLY A 230 6.06 19.38 7.61
N PHE A 231 5.31 20.24 6.92
CA PHE A 231 4.69 21.44 7.48
C PHE A 231 3.61 21.09 8.49
N ILE A 232 2.77 20.11 8.16
CA ILE A 232 1.65 19.66 9.00
C ILE A 232 2.18 19.01 10.28
N ASN A 233 3.17 18.13 10.15
CA ASN A 233 3.77 17.45 11.29
C ASN A 233 4.49 18.44 12.23
N LYS A 234 5.15 19.47 11.69
CA LYS A 234 5.78 20.53 12.48
C LYS A 234 4.72 21.37 13.25
N ALA A 235 3.57 21.63 12.63
CA ALA A 235 2.50 22.43 13.24
C ALA A 235 1.70 21.62 14.29
N LEU A 236 1.37 20.37 13.99
CA LEU A 236 0.49 19.54 14.80
C LEU A 236 1.23 18.58 15.72
N GLN A 237 2.49 18.25 15.44
CA GLN A 237 3.31 17.32 16.23
C GLN A 237 2.54 16.01 16.54
N ALA A 238 2.42 15.65 17.83
CA ALA A 238 1.70 14.45 18.25
C ALA A 238 0.21 14.43 17.84
N GLN A 239 -0.40 15.60 17.59
CA GLN A 239 -1.79 15.68 17.13
C GLN A 239 -1.97 15.31 15.66
N THR A 240 -0.90 15.20 14.88
CA THR A 240 -0.96 14.84 13.45
C THR A 240 -1.69 13.52 13.24
N LEU A 241 -1.42 12.50 14.08
CA LEU A 241 -2.11 11.22 14.00
C LEU A 241 -3.58 11.33 14.38
N THR A 242 -3.91 12.09 15.46
CA THR A 242 -5.29 12.32 15.88
C THR A 242 -6.12 12.96 14.77
N VAL A 243 -5.58 14.01 14.15
CA VAL A 243 -6.24 14.73 13.04
C VAL A 243 -6.39 13.83 11.83
N GLY A 244 -5.36 13.04 11.46
CA GLY A 244 -5.43 12.09 10.38
C GLY A 244 -6.52 11.02 10.59
N LEU A 245 -6.58 10.43 11.78
CA LEU A 245 -7.60 9.44 12.15
C LEU A 245 -9.01 10.03 12.15
N ALA A 246 -9.18 11.22 12.75
CA ALA A 246 -10.47 11.91 12.80
C ALA A 246 -10.96 12.29 11.39
N ALA A 247 -10.05 12.74 10.51
CA ALA A 247 -10.37 13.05 9.14
C ALA A 247 -10.76 11.79 8.34
N LEU A 248 -10.04 10.67 8.51
CA LEU A 248 -10.40 9.40 7.89
C LEU A 248 -11.76 8.90 8.34
N ALA A 249 -12.04 9.01 9.64
CA ALA A 249 -13.34 8.67 10.21
C ALA A 249 -14.46 9.57 9.66
N ALA A 250 -14.23 10.88 9.63
CA ALA A 250 -15.20 11.84 9.07
C ALA A 250 -15.47 11.55 7.59
N GLY A 251 -14.43 11.32 6.79
CA GLY A 251 -14.57 10.94 5.38
C GLY A 251 -15.42 9.67 5.22
N SER A 252 -15.18 8.65 6.04
CA SER A 252 -15.97 7.40 6.03
C SER A 252 -17.43 7.63 6.36
N LEU A 253 -17.72 8.42 7.40
CA LEU A 253 -19.09 8.75 7.79
C LEU A 253 -19.81 9.61 6.74
N VAL A 254 -19.11 10.56 6.12
CA VAL A 254 -19.66 11.36 5.02
C VAL A 254 -20.04 10.48 3.83
N ILE A 255 -19.21 9.48 3.48
CA ILE A 255 -19.54 8.50 2.43
C ILE A 255 -20.79 7.70 2.80
N TYR A 256 -20.91 7.26 4.06
CA TYR A 256 -22.08 6.49 4.52
C TYR A 256 -23.39 7.28 4.43
N PHE A 257 -23.38 8.53 4.86
CA PHE A 257 -24.55 9.40 4.87
C PHE A 257 -24.75 10.21 3.58
N ALA A 258 -23.93 9.96 2.54
CA ALA A 258 -23.98 10.75 1.30
C ALA A 258 -25.36 10.65 0.62
N PRO A 259 -26.07 11.77 0.43
CA PRO A 259 -27.33 11.80 -0.27
C PRO A 259 -27.19 11.85 -1.81
N ASN A 260 -25.97 12.15 -2.29
CA ASN A 260 -25.64 12.30 -3.71
C ASN A 260 -24.16 12.10 -3.98
N PHE A 261 -23.80 12.01 -5.27
CA PHE A 261 -22.43 11.78 -5.73
C PHE A 261 -21.43 12.84 -5.25
N VAL A 262 -21.84 14.12 -5.19
CA VAL A 262 -20.93 15.22 -4.80
C VAL A 262 -20.49 15.08 -3.35
N VAL A 263 -21.43 14.80 -2.44
CA VAL A 263 -21.13 14.59 -1.00
C VAL A 263 -20.30 13.34 -0.82
N LEU A 264 -20.58 12.28 -1.57
CA LEU A 264 -19.77 11.06 -1.58
C LEU A 264 -18.33 11.36 -2.00
N CYS A 265 -18.13 12.14 -3.08
CA CYS A 265 -16.81 12.58 -3.54
C CYS A 265 -16.06 13.39 -2.45
N ALA A 266 -16.75 14.29 -1.76
CA ALA A 266 -16.14 15.06 -0.67
C ALA A 266 -15.66 14.14 0.47
N GLY A 267 -16.47 13.17 0.89
CA GLY A 267 -16.06 12.17 1.88
C GLY A 267 -14.87 11.33 1.44
N ALA A 268 -14.88 10.87 0.18
CA ALA A 268 -13.80 10.11 -0.40
C ALA A 268 -12.48 10.92 -0.47
N MET A 269 -12.54 12.19 -0.83
CA MET A 269 -11.38 13.09 -0.84
C MET A 269 -10.81 13.29 0.56
N ILE A 270 -11.63 13.51 1.56
CA ILE A 270 -11.20 13.63 2.97
C ILE A 270 -10.47 12.34 3.39
N ALA A 271 -11.03 11.17 3.10
CA ALA A 271 -10.41 9.88 3.39
C ALA A 271 -9.07 9.70 2.64
N GLY A 272 -9.02 10.08 1.35
CA GLY A 272 -7.83 9.96 0.52
C GLY A 272 -6.65 10.83 0.98
N ILE A 273 -6.93 12.02 1.47
CA ILE A 273 -5.92 12.95 2.01
C ILE A 273 -5.43 12.52 3.39
N SER A 274 -6.32 11.98 4.22
CA SER A 274 -6.00 11.66 5.62
C SER A 274 -5.11 10.43 5.77
N TYR A 275 -5.28 9.41 4.95
CA TYR A 275 -4.54 8.16 5.06
C TYR A 275 -3.01 8.33 4.88
N PRO A 276 -2.50 8.99 3.83
CA PRO A 276 -1.06 9.23 3.70
C PRO A 276 -0.45 10.02 4.85
N THR A 277 -1.19 10.99 5.40
CA THR A 277 -0.75 11.77 6.58
C THR A 277 -0.55 10.86 7.79
N MET A 278 -1.50 9.98 8.06
CA MET A 278 -1.44 9.01 9.15
C MET A 278 -0.27 8.03 8.96
N ILE A 279 -0.11 7.49 7.77
CA ILE A 279 0.97 6.57 7.45
C ILE A 279 2.34 7.24 7.60
N SER A 280 2.53 8.43 7.02
CA SER A 280 3.80 9.16 7.11
C SER A 280 4.18 9.48 8.55
N TYR A 281 3.21 9.91 9.39
CA TYR A 281 3.45 10.13 10.80
C TYR A 281 3.91 8.85 11.51
N THR A 282 3.22 7.74 11.26
CA THR A 282 3.52 6.47 11.91
C THR A 282 4.90 5.93 11.52
N PHE A 283 5.27 6.04 10.23
CA PHE A 283 6.61 5.65 9.79
C PHE A 283 7.70 6.57 10.36
N ASN A 284 7.42 7.87 10.54
CA ASN A 284 8.36 8.78 11.19
C ASN A 284 8.62 8.38 12.65
N GLN A 285 7.60 7.91 13.37
CA GLN A 285 7.72 7.45 14.75
C GLN A 285 8.56 6.18 14.91
N ILE A 286 8.71 5.35 13.86
CA ILE A 286 9.54 4.14 13.91
C ILE A 286 10.98 4.51 14.30
N SER A 287 11.56 5.52 13.66
CA SER A 287 12.93 5.96 13.92
C SER A 287 13.14 6.49 15.34
N GLU A 288 12.10 6.99 16.00
CA GLU A 288 12.18 7.51 17.37
C GLU A 288 12.09 6.42 18.43
N VAL A 289 11.34 5.33 18.15
CA VAL A 289 11.06 4.28 19.14
C VAL A 289 11.80 2.98 18.89
N CYS A 290 12.46 2.84 17.74
CA CYS A 290 13.21 1.66 17.36
C CYS A 290 14.47 1.49 18.21
N PRO A 291 14.85 0.28 18.61
CA PRO A 291 16.15 0.03 19.22
C PRO A 291 17.30 0.38 18.26
N LYS A 292 18.36 0.99 18.77
CA LYS A 292 19.52 1.41 17.97
C LYS A 292 20.04 0.27 17.09
N GLY A 293 20.23 0.55 15.80
CA GLY A 293 20.71 -0.43 14.83
C GLY A 293 19.67 -1.44 14.34
N SER A 294 18.38 -1.30 14.74
CA SER A 294 17.29 -2.20 14.34
C SER A 294 16.30 -1.57 13.35
N ASP A 295 16.61 -0.38 12.82
CA ASP A 295 15.69 0.39 11.97
C ASP A 295 15.17 -0.40 10.78
N THR A 296 16.04 -1.15 10.10
CA THR A 296 15.67 -1.98 8.95
C THR A 296 14.70 -3.10 9.35
N LEU A 297 14.97 -3.77 10.48
CA LEU A 297 14.09 -4.84 10.97
C LEU A 297 12.73 -4.28 11.40
N CYS A 298 12.71 -3.19 12.17
CA CYS A 298 11.48 -2.54 12.63
C CYS A 298 10.63 -2.07 11.44
N THR A 299 11.23 -1.43 10.44
CA THR A 299 10.55 -1.00 9.22
C THR A 299 9.98 -2.20 8.45
N SER A 300 10.73 -3.29 8.34
CA SER A 300 10.27 -4.51 7.66
C SER A 300 9.07 -5.14 8.37
N VAL A 301 9.08 -5.22 9.70
CA VAL A 301 7.95 -5.74 10.50
C VAL A 301 6.70 -4.88 10.29
N VAL A 302 6.85 -3.57 10.30
CA VAL A 302 5.74 -2.63 10.06
C VAL A 302 5.19 -2.76 8.63
N LEU A 303 6.05 -2.88 7.62
CA LEU A 303 5.64 -3.11 6.22
C LEU A 303 4.90 -4.44 6.04
N VAL A 304 5.36 -5.50 6.70
CA VAL A 304 4.64 -6.78 6.73
C VAL A 304 3.26 -6.59 7.35
N GLY A 305 3.16 -5.82 8.45
CA GLY A 305 1.88 -5.45 9.06
C GLY A 305 0.94 -4.71 8.10
N CYS A 306 1.44 -3.72 7.35
CA CYS A 306 0.65 -3.01 6.35
C CYS A 306 0.09 -3.97 5.28
N ASN A 307 0.92 -4.87 4.74
CA ASN A 307 0.47 -5.85 3.74
C ASN A 307 -0.52 -6.87 4.32
N LEU A 308 -0.32 -7.29 5.58
CA LEU A 308 -1.28 -8.16 6.28
C LEU A 308 -2.63 -7.44 6.46
N GLY A 309 -2.61 -6.15 6.80
CA GLY A 309 -3.80 -5.31 6.87
C GLY A 309 -4.54 -5.26 5.53
N ALA A 310 -3.83 -5.02 4.43
CA ALA A 310 -4.41 -5.02 3.10
C ALA A 310 -5.01 -6.38 2.72
N PHE A 311 -4.32 -7.47 3.01
CA PHE A 311 -4.80 -8.82 2.74
C PHE A 311 -6.06 -9.18 3.54
N THR A 312 -6.15 -8.74 4.80
CA THR A 312 -7.28 -9.05 5.68
C THR A 312 -8.53 -8.22 5.41
N ALA A 313 -8.43 -7.14 4.62
CA ALA A 313 -9.53 -6.22 4.36
C ALA A 313 -10.84 -6.90 3.86
N PRO A 314 -10.85 -7.84 2.90
CA PRO A 314 -12.09 -8.49 2.46
C PRO A 314 -12.77 -9.33 3.55
N TYR A 315 -11.97 -9.92 4.44
CA TYR A 315 -12.51 -10.71 5.57
C TYR A 315 -13.21 -9.82 6.59
N THR A 316 -12.61 -8.67 6.91
CA THR A 316 -13.25 -7.69 7.82
C THR A 316 -14.48 -7.06 7.18
N LEU A 317 -14.45 -6.77 5.88
CA LEU A 317 -15.62 -6.33 5.12
C LEU A 317 -16.77 -7.34 5.17
N LYS A 318 -16.46 -8.64 5.16
CA LYS A 318 -17.47 -9.70 5.31
C LYS A 318 -18.05 -9.73 6.73
N LEU A 319 -17.22 -9.54 7.75
CA LEU A 319 -17.67 -9.52 9.14
C LEU A 319 -18.54 -8.30 9.49
N VAL A 320 -18.17 -7.14 8.96
CA VAL A 320 -18.78 -5.85 9.27
C VAL A 320 -19.88 -5.47 8.29
N GLY A 321 -19.81 -6.02 7.07
CA GLY A 321 -20.79 -5.78 6.02
C GLY A 321 -22.11 -6.50 6.30
N GLY A 322 -23.12 -5.76 6.75
CA GLY A 322 -24.50 -6.25 6.83
C GLY A 322 -25.17 -6.34 5.45
N SER A 323 -26.47 -6.09 5.39
CA SER A 323 -27.28 -6.09 4.16
C SER A 323 -26.90 -5.00 3.15
N ALA A 324 -26.38 -3.86 3.62
CA ALA A 324 -26.02 -2.71 2.79
C ALA A 324 -24.51 -2.66 2.50
N LEU A 325 -24.13 -2.35 1.25
CA LEU A 325 -22.73 -2.20 0.83
C LEU A 325 -22.01 -1.05 1.52
N SER A 326 -22.73 -0.02 1.94
CA SER A 326 -22.23 1.15 2.63
C SER A 326 -22.01 0.93 4.14
N GLN A 327 -22.55 -0.14 4.74
CA GLN A 327 -22.47 -0.38 6.20
C GLN A 327 -21.03 -0.39 6.76
N PRO A 328 -20.02 -0.94 6.09
CA PRO A 328 -18.63 -0.87 6.56
C PRO A 328 -18.12 0.56 6.79
N TYR A 329 -18.58 1.53 6.00
CA TYR A 329 -18.19 2.93 6.18
C TYR A 329 -18.65 3.50 7.53
N LEU A 330 -19.86 3.12 7.98
CA LEU A 330 -20.35 3.50 9.31
C LEU A 330 -19.51 2.87 10.42
N VAL A 331 -19.30 1.54 10.36
CA VAL A 331 -18.61 0.82 11.44
C VAL A 331 -17.15 1.24 11.52
N TYR A 332 -16.45 1.32 10.38
CA TYR A 332 -15.05 1.77 10.33
C TYR A 332 -14.93 3.23 10.77
N GLY A 333 -15.88 4.09 10.37
CA GLY A 333 -15.92 5.47 10.80
C GLY A 333 -16.03 5.61 12.33
N ILE A 334 -16.91 4.85 12.97
CA ILE A 334 -17.06 4.83 14.44
C ILE A 334 -15.78 4.29 15.11
N VAL A 335 -15.25 3.17 14.64
CA VAL A 335 -14.02 2.58 15.21
C VAL A 335 -12.85 3.56 15.14
N LEU A 336 -12.66 4.21 13.97
CA LEU A 336 -11.61 5.22 13.78
C LEU A 336 -11.79 6.43 14.70
N LEU A 337 -13.03 6.89 14.94
CA LEU A 337 -13.31 7.97 15.91
C LEU A 337 -12.94 7.57 17.33
N VAL A 338 -13.29 6.34 17.74
CA VAL A 338 -12.93 5.83 19.07
C VAL A 338 -11.41 5.76 19.24
N ILE A 339 -10.69 5.27 18.22
CA ILE A 339 -9.22 5.22 18.24
C ILE A 339 -8.63 6.64 18.30
N ALA A 340 -9.16 7.57 17.50
CA ALA A 340 -8.72 8.97 17.51
C ALA A 340 -8.93 9.63 18.87
N ALA A 341 -10.09 9.42 19.48
CA ALA A 341 -10.41 9.96 20.81
C ALA A 341 -9.51 9.35 21.91
N ALA A 342 -9.30 8.04 21.89
CA ALA A 342 -8.41 7.36 22.82
C ALA A 342 -6.96 7.86 22.70
N TYR A 343 -6.47 8.04 21.48
CA TYR A 343 -5.11 8.55 21.23
C TYR A 343 -4.98 10.01 21.67
N ALA A 344 -5.98 10.86 21.40
CA ALA A 344 -6.01 12.24 21.86
C ALA A 344 -6.00 12.34 23.39
N ALA A 345 -6.84 11.55 24.06
CA ALA A 345 -6.90 11.50 25.52
C ALA A 345 -5.56 11.05 26.13
N TYR A 346 -4.93 10.03 25.56
CA TYR A 346 -3.61 9.56 26.02
C TYR A 346 -2.55 10.67 25.98
N HIS A 347 -2.52 11.49 24.92
CA HIS A 347 -1.58 12.59 24.80
C HIS A 347 -1.90 13.80 25.66
N LEU A 348 -3.19 14.03 25.99
CA LEU A 348 -3.60 15.11 26.91
C LEU A 348 -3.24 14.79 28.36
N ILE A 349 -3.32 13.51 28.76
CA ILE A 349 -3.01 13.07 30.13
C ILE A 349 -1.47 13.05 30.38
N ARG A 350 -0.66 12.90 29.34
CA ARG A 350 0.81 12.84 29.47
C ARG A 350 1.54 14.20 29.36
N LYS A 351 0.81 15.26 29.00
CA LYS A 351 1.28 16.65 29.10
C LYS A 351 1.08 17.17 30.51
#